data_23608cd60b8c7250b3fd0034456b5193
#
_entry.id   23608cd60b8c7250b3fd0034456b5193
#
_cell.length_a   1.000
_cell.length_b   1.000
_cell.length_c   1.000
_cell.angle_alpha   90.00
_cell.angle_beta   90.00
_cell.angle_gamma   90.00
#
_symmetry.space_group_name_H-M   'P 1'
#
loop_
_entity.id
_entity.type
_entity.pdbx_description
1 polymer ?
#
loop_
_entity_poly.entity_id
_entity_poly.type
_entity_poly.pdbx_seq_one_letter_code
_entity_poly.pdbx_strand_id
1 'polypeptide(L)'
;NIGTRIFNQQRHDKKKIYSVHEPHVECISKGKAHKRYEFGCKVSVAATSRGGWFVGAMAAHGNPYDGHTLKDALEQVQRVAGDPEHAFVDMGYRGHGYSGEVEVHIDKRHRGRTAKSLWRWMKRRAAIEPGIGHLKREHRMERNRLHGVVGDRFNAILSAVGMNFHKLLRWAADFLRQILCWLLSDQRATTIVVCAEN
;
A
#
# COMPACT_ATOMS: atom_id res chain seq x y z
N ASN A 1 -9.33 -21.74 28.97
CA ASN A 1 -10.07 -21.78 27.70
C ASN A 1 -10.24 -20.34 27.17
N ILE A 2 -10.07 -20.16 25.85
CA ILE A 2 -10.20 -18.83 25.19
C ILE A 2 -11.61 -18.28 25.37
N GLY A 3 -12.64 -19.12 25.20
CA GLY A 3 -14.03 -18.72 25.38
C GLY A 3 -14.33 -18.18 26.78
N THR A 4 -13.86 -18.85 27.82
CA THR A 4 -13.99 -18.40 29.20
C THR A 4 -13.32 -17.04 29.42
N ARG A 5 -12.16 -16.82 28.81
CA ARG A 5 -11.44 -15.56 28.89
C ARG A 5 -12.21 -14.43 28.20
N ILE A 6 -12.75 -14.67 26.99
CA ILE A 6 -13.58 -13.69 26.28
C ILE A 6 -14.83 -13.34 27.08
N PHE A 7 -15.51 -14.35 27.65
CA PHE A 7 -16.72 -14.16 28.44
C PHE A 7 -16.47 -13.30 29.70
N ASN A 8 -15.33 -13.48 30.37
CA ASN A 8 -15.01 -12.77 31.62
C ASN A 8 -14.33 -11.41 31.42
N GLN A 9 -13.92 -11.04 30.18
CA GLN A 9 -13.20 -9.78 29.97
C GLN A 9 -14.12 -8.56 30.07
N GLN A 10 -13.61 -7.53 30.74
CA GLN A 10 -14.29 -6.27 30.97
C GLN A 10 -13.94 -5.21 29.92
N ARG A 11 -14.72 -4.12 29.83
CA ARG A 11 -14.52 -3.06 28.84
C ARG A 11 -13.11 -2.44 28.91
N HIS A 12 -12.53 -2.32 30.07
CA HIS A 12 -11.23 -1.64 30.30
C HIS A 12 -10.05 -2.58 30.47
N ASP A 13 -10.25 -3.90 30.27
CA ASP A 13 -9.17 -4.86 30.40
C ASP A 13 -8.08 -4.62 29.33
N LYS A 14 -6.83 -4.84 29.76
CA LYS A 14 -5.68 -4.86 28.87
C LYS A 14 -5.56 -6.23 28.20
N LYS A 15 -5.01 -6.28 26.99
CA LYS A 15 -4.75 -7.52 26.23
C LYS A 15 -6.02 -8.38 26.04
N LYS A 16 -7.10 -7.74 25.59
CA LYS A 16 -8.33 -8.45 25.27
C LYS A 16 -8.18 -9.37 24.07
N ILE A 17 -8.97 -10.44 24.08
CA ILE A 17 -9.13 -11.30 22.92
C ILE A 17 -10.39 -10.87 22.18
N TYR A 18 -10.27 -10.56 20.90
CA TYR A 18 -11.36 -10.06 20.05
C TYR A 18 -11.91 -11.12 19.10
N SER A 19 -11.18 -12.23 18.93
CA SER A 19 -11.58 -13.34 18.08
C SER A 19 -11.22 -14.68 18.73
N VAL A 20 -12.14 -15.64 18.68
CA VAL A 20 -11.89 -17.02 19.16
C VAL A 20 -10.95 -17.74 18.21
N HIS A 21 -11.13 -17.53 16.90
CA HIS A 21 -10.37 -18.22 15.85
C HIS A 21 -8.98 -17.60 15.63
N GLU A 22 -8.86 -16.28 15.88
CA GLU A 22 -7.63 -15.52 15.72
C GLU A 22 -7.33 -14.69 16.98
N PRO A 23 -6.84 -15.31 18.06
CA PRO A 23 -6.67 -14.64 19.37
C PRO A 23 -5.67 -13.47 19.34
N HIS A 24 -4.78 -13.41 18.33
CA HIS A 24 -3.79 -12.35 18.15
C HIS A 24 -4.34 -11.09 17.45
N VAL A 25 -5.60 -11.13 17.01
CA VAL A 25 -6.26 -9.96 16.40
C VAL A 25 -6.31 -8.80 17.39
N GLU A 26 -5.93 -7.64 16.91
CA GLU A 26 -5.89 -6.40 17.68
C GLU A 26 -7.06 -5.48 17.35
N CYS A 27 -7.39 -4.61 18.29
CA CYS A 27 -8.36 -3.54 18.09
C CYS A 27 -7.58 -2.24 17.84
N ILE A 28 -7.64 -1.73 16.61
CA ILE A 28 -6.93 -0.53 16.17
C ILE A 28 -7.91 0.63 16.11
N SER A 29 -7.66 1.67 16.91
CA SER A 29 -8.45 2.90 16.86
C SER A 29 -8.06 3.75 15.65
N LYS A 30 -9.04 4.13 14.83
CA LYS A 30 -8.83 4.94 13.62
C LYS A 30 -9.20 6.41 13.76
N GLY A 31 -9.81 6.81 14.88
CA GLY A 31 -10.23 8.20 15.11
C GLY A 31 -11.28 8.73 14.13
N LYS A 32 -11.88 7.87 13.29
CA LYS A 32 -12.93 8.26 12.33
C LYS A 32 -14.30 8.12 12.98
N ALA A 33 -15.18 9.11 12.79
CA ALA A 33 -16.50 9.14 13.44
C ALA A 33 -17.38 7.92 13.10
N HIS A 34 -17.37 7.48 11.83
CA HIS A 34 -18.21 6.37 11.35
C HIS A 34 -17.58 4.98 11.52
N LYS A 35 -16.24 4.88 11.65
CA LYS A 35 -15.53 3.62 11.85
C LYS A 35 -14.41 3.81 12.85
N ARG A 36 -14.76 3.77 14.13
CA ARG A 36 -13.84 4.04 15.24
C ARG A 36 -12.75 2.98 15.39
N TYR A 37 -13.09 1.73 15.13
CA TYR A 37 -12.23 0.58 15.37
C TYR A 37 -12.13 -0.29 14.13
N GLU A 38 -10.93 -0.77 13.85
CA GLU A 38 -10.65 -1.85 12.92
C GLU A 38 -10.03 -3.01 13.69
N PHE A 39 -10.37 -4.25 13.31
CA PHE A 39 -9.81 -5.44 13.92
C PHE A 39 -8.86 -6.11 12.94
N GLY A 40 -7.72 -6.57 13.44
CA GLY A 40 -6.66 -7.16 12.62
C GLY A 40 -5.28 -6.74 13.12
N CYS A 41 -4.29 -6.76 12.22
CA CYS A 41 -2.98 -6.19 12.46
C CYS A 41 -2.75 -4.89 11.64
N LYS A 42 -1.82 -4.07 12.08
CA LYS A 42 -1.33 -2.95 11.27
C LYS A 42 -0.56 -3.47 10.06
N VAL A 43 -0.74 -2.83 8.91
CA VAL A 43 0.07 -3.10 7.73
C VAL A 43 0.74 -1.80 7.28
N SER A 44 2.07 -1.82 7.21
CA SER A 44 2.88 -0.78 6.58
C SER A 44 3.10 -1.15 5.13
N VAL A 45 2.91 -0.21 4.21
CA VAL A 45 3.15 -0.41 2.78
C VAL A 45 4.04 0.69 2.24
N ALA A 46 4.94 0.32 1.34
CA ALA A 46 5.80 1.24 0.62
C ALA A 46 5.56 1.11 -0.89
N ALA A 47 5.48 2.25 -1.57
CA ALA A 47 5.33 2.27 -3.02
C ALA A 47 6.28 3.27 -3.66
N THR A 48 6.71 2.99 -4.90
CA THR A 48 7.54 3.91 -5.66
C THR A 48 6.77 5.19 -5.99
N SER A 49 7.44 6.31 -5.94
CA SER A 49 6.87 7.62 -6.29
C SER A 49 6.49 7.74 -7.77
N ARG A 50 7.18 7.01 -8.66
CA ARG A 50 6.81 6.88 -10.06
C ARG A 50 6.15 5.53 -10.30
N GLY A 51 4.99 5.53 -10.94
CA GLY A 51 4.24 4.32 -11.26
C GLY A 51 3.50 3.69 -10.06
N GLY A 52 3.79 4.06 -8.81
CA GLY A 52 3.11 3.54 -7.62
C GLY A 52 3.22 2.02 -7.47
N TRP A 53 4.38 1.43 -7.80
CA TRP A 53 4.65 0.00 -7.58
C TRP A 53 4.86 -0.25 -6.10
N PHE A 54 4.17 -1.25 -5.54
CA PHE A 54 4.37 -1.63 -4.15
C PHE A 54 5.67 -2.43 -4.02
N VAL A 55 6.62 -1.88 -3.29
CA VAL A 55 7.97 -2.45 -3.06
C VAL A 55 8.19 -2.88 -1.61
N GLY A 56 7.20 -2.66 -0.75
CA GLY A 56 7.19 -3.13 0.62
C GLY A 56 5.77 -3.31 1.12
N ALA A 57 5.55 -4.39 1.87
CA ALA A 57 4.31 -4.64 2.60
C ALA A 57 4.63 -5.51 3.82
N MET A 58 4.36 -4.99 5.01
CA MET A 58 4.74 -5.62 6.27
C MET A 58 3.59 -5.55 7.28
N ALA A 59 3.19 -6.70 7.80
CA ALA A 59 2.25 -6.79 8.91
C ALA A 59 2.99 -6.55 10.24
N ALA A 60 2.52 -5.60 11.01
CA ALA A 60 3.08 -5.20 12.31
C ALA A 60 2.10 -5.53 13.43
N HIS A 61 2.41 -6.56 14.22
CA HIS A 61 1.64 -6.98 15.37
C HIS A 61 2.04 -6.20 16.63
N GLY A 62 1.14 -6.15 17.61
CA GLY A 62 1.34 -5.39 18.85
C GLY A 62 0.92 -3.92 18.70
N ASN A 63 0.24 -3.57 17.59
CA ASN A 63 -0.17 -2.19 17.28
C ASN A 63 0.95 -1.17 17.54
N PRO A 64 2.18 -1.39 17.02
CA PRO A 64 3.30 -0.52 17.30
C PRO A 64 3.03 0.90 16.80
N TYR A 65 3.71 1.86 17.38
CA TYR A 65 3.75 3.21 16.84
C TYR A 65 4.36 3.20 15.43
N ASP A 66 3.76 3.94 14.49
CA ASP A 66 4.15 3.88 13.07
C ASP A 66 5.64 4.21 12.86
N GLY A 67 6.17 5.17 13.61
CA GLY A 67 7.60 5.51 13.57
C GLY A 67 8.53 4.35 13.87
N HIS A 68 8.15 3.43 14.74
CA HIS A 68 8.96 2.26 15.06
C HIS A 68 9.02 1.23 13.94
N THR A 69 8.05 1.23 13.03
CA THR A 69 8.01 0.30 11.89
C THR A 69 8.80 0.81 10.68
N LEU A 70 9.27 2.06 10.71
CA LEU A 70 9.92 2.69 9.56
C LEU A 70 11.21 2.00 9.16
N LYS A 71 12.05 1.66 10.13
CA LYS A 71 13.34 1.01 9.87
C LYS A 71 13.14 -0.31 9.13
N ASP A 72 12.31 -1.20 9.67
CA ASP A 72 12.04 -2.51 9.08
C ASP A 72 11.41 -2.39 7.69
N ALA A 73 10.52 -1.39 7.50
CA ALA A 73 9.91 -1.12 6.21
C ALA A 73 10.94 -0.65 5.17
N LEU A 74 11.88 0.22 5.54
CA LEU A 74 12.95 0.66 4.66
C LEU A 74 13.93 -0.47 4.34
N GLU A 75 14.29 -1.30 5.31
CA GLU A 75 15.11 -2.49 5.07
C GLU A 75 14.44 -3.47 4.09
N GLN A 76 13.12 -3.62 4.15
CA GLN A 76 12.39 -4.42 3.16
C GLN A 76 12.46 -3.77 1.77
N VAL A 77 12.29 -2.46 1.67
CA VAL A 77 12.39 -1.72 0.41
C VAL A 77 13.79 -1.87 -0.20
N GLN A 78 14.84 -1.72 0.59
CA GLN A 78 16.22 -1.86 0.16
C GLN A 78 16.49 -3.22 -0.47
N ARG A 79 15.98 -4.30 0.15
CA ARG A 79 16.12 -5.67 -0.38
C ARG A 79 15.40 -5.90 -1.70
N VAL A 80 14.30 -5.20 -1.97
CA VAL A 80 13.43 -5.42 -3.13
C VAL A 80 13.72 -4.46 -4.27
N ALA A 81 13.97 -3.19 -3.96
CA ALA A 81 14.03 -2.11 -4.93
C ALA A 81 15.36 -1.31 -4.91
N GLY A 82 16.31 -1.71 -4.06
CA GLY A 82 17.56 -0.98 -3.85
C GLY A 82 17.39 0.18 -2.87
N ASP A 83 18.45 0.96 -2.69
CA ASP A 83 18.53 2.02 -1.70
C ASP A 83 17.77 3.28 -2.15
N PRO A 84 16.69 3.67 -1.47
CA PRO A 84 16.00 4.91 -1.77
C PRO A 84 16.77 6.10 -1.17
N GLU A 85 16.92 7.18 -1.92
CA GLU A 85 17.49 8.43 -1.40
C GLU A 85 16.51 9.14 -0.44
N HIS A 86 15.21 9.11 -0.77
CA HIS A 86 14.17 9.82 -0.05
C HIS A 86 12.97 8.92 0.28
N ALA A 87 12.46 9.05 1.50
CA ALA A 87 11.21 8.42 1.94
C ALA A 87 10.20 9.50 2.39
N PHE A 88 9.00 9.47 1.80
CA PHE A 88 7.91 10.41 2.13
C PHE A 88 6.86 9.69 2.96
N VAL A 89 6.71 10.09 4.21
CA VAL A 89 5.82 9.45 5.19
C VAL A 89 4.75 10.42 5.70
N ASP A 90 3.70 9.89 6.30
CA ASP A 90 2.67 10.71 6.90
C ASP A 90 3.05 11.23 8.30
N MET A 91 2.13 11.99 8.92
CA MET A 91 2.37 12.55 10.26
C MET A 91 2.44 11.48 11.35
N GLY A 92 1.92 10.29 11.14
CA GLY A 92 1.98 9.17 12.07
C GLY A 92 3.41 8.70 12.35
N TYR A 93 4.35 9.05 11.47
CA TYR A 93 5.77 8.71 11.62
C TYR A 93 6.60 9.79 12.37
N ARG A 94 5.97 10.83 12.93
CA ARG A 94 6.71 11.88 13.66
C ARG A 94 7.47 11.28 14.83
N GLY A 95 8.76 11.58 14.95
CA GLY A 95 9.61 11.01 16.01
C GLY A 95 10.00 9.56 15.78
N HIS A 96 10.15 9.15 14.50
CA HIS A 96 10.50 7.80 14.08
C HIS A 96 11.87 7.30 14.57
N GLY A 97 12.77 8.21 15.01
CA GLY A 97 14.10 7.84 15.52
C GLY A 97 15.00 7.13 14.49
N TYR A 98 14.64 7.12 13.22
CA TYR A 98 15.47 6.55 12.16
C TYR A 98 16.68 7.47 11.89
N SER A 99 17.87 6.89 11.94
CA SER A 99 19.16 7.57 11.74
C SER A 99 20.01 6.96 10.62
N GLY A 100 19.37 6.22 9.68
CA GLY A 100 20.06 5.64 8.52
C GLY A 100 20.25 6.64 7.38
N GLU A 101 20.72 6.15 6.24
CA GLU A 101 21.11 6.96 5.07
C GLU A 101 19.93 7.59 4.31
N VAL A 102 18.72 7.02 4.46
CA VAL A 102 17.53 7.48 3.73
C VAL A 102 17.02 8.79 4.35
N GLU A 103 16.89 9.83 3.55
CA GLU A 103 16.31 11.10 3.99
C GLU A 103 14.78 10.97 4.14
N VAL A 104 14.29 11.05 5.39
CA VAL A 104 12.88 10.88 5.72
C VAL A 104 12.16 12.21 5.78
N HIS A 105 11.17 12.39 4.89
CA HIS A 105 10.33 13.58 4.81
C HIS A 105 8.94 13.30 5.39
N ILE A 106 8.62 13.98 6.51
CA ILE A 106 7.30 13.89 7.14
C ILE A 106 6.39 14.96 6.56
N ASP A 107 5.17 14.58 6.13
CA ASP A 107 4.16 15.50 5.66
C ASP A 107 3.70 16.44 6.78
N LYS A 108 4.34 17.59 6.85
CA LYS A 108 3.92 18.69 7.74
C LYS A 108 2.88 19.52 7.00
N ARG A 109 1.63 19.52 7.45
CA ARG A 109 0.55 20.38 6.89
C ARG A 109 0.85 21.88 6.91
N HIS A 110 2.05 22.29 7.33
CA HIS A 110 2.46 23.69 7.37
C HIS A 110 3.14 24.12 6.08
N ARG A 111 2.57 25.16 5.48
CA ARG A 111 3.08 25.94 4.35
C ARG A 111 4.40 26.66 4.70
N GLY A 112 5.46 25.91 4.97
CA GLY A 112 6.82 26.44 5.01
C GLY A 112 7.39 26.51 3.57
N ARG A 113 8.45 27.27 3.36
CA ARG A 113 9.21 27.35 2.10
C ARG A 113 9.85 25.97 1.79
N THR A 114 9.07 25.05 1.28
CA THR A 114 9.55 23.75 0.79
C THR A 114 9.97 23.91 -0.66
N ALA A 115 11.12 23.41 -1.06
CA ALA A 115 11.56 23.39 -2.45
C ALA A 115 10.47 22.80 -3.35
N LYS A 116 10.24 23.39 -4.54
CA LYS A 116 9.17 22.95 -5.47
C LYS A 116 9.27 21.45 -5.82
N SER A 117 10.48 20.89 -5.85
CA SER A 117 10.73 19.48 -6.07
C SER A 117 10.17 18.62 -4.95
N LEU A 118 10.51 18.92 -3.68
CA LEU A 118 10.02 18.22 -2.51
C LEU A 118 8.49 18.28 -2.41
N TRP A 119 7.91 19.43 -2.69
CA TRP A 119 6.46 19.59 -2.67
C TRP A 119 5.74 18.68 -3.69
N ARG A 120 6.33 18.48 -4.90
CA ARG A 120 5.80 17.51 -5.87
C ARG A 120 5.82 16.08 -5.34
N TRP A 121 6.88 15.69 -4.66
CA TRP A 121 7.01 14.36 -4.07
C TRP A 121 6.01 14.15 -2.93
N MET A 122 5.84 15.14 -2.06
CA MET A 122 4.83 15.09 -1.01
C MET A 122 3.40 14.99 -1.56
N LYS A 123 3.07 15.67 -2.66
CA LYS A 123 1.80 15.46 -3.35
C LYS A 123 1.64 14.03 -3.88
N ARG A 124 2.71 13.44 -4.40
CA ARG A 124 2.68 12.05 -4.88
C ARG A 124 2.49 11.04 -3.75
N ARG A 125 2.91 11.35 -2.53
CA ARG A 125 2.61 10.51 -1.36
C ARG A 125 1.10 10.28 -1.21
N ALA A 126 0.29 11.31 -1.39
CA ALA A 126 -1.17 11.17 -1.30
C ALA A 126 -1.75 10.14 -2.30
N ALA A 127 -1.05 9.86 -3.41
CA ALA A 127 -1.45 8.84 -4.38
C ALA A 127 -1.36 7.39 -3.84
N ILE A 128 -0.70 7.17 -2.69
CA ILE A 128 -0.68 5.84 -2.07
C ILE A 128 -2.04 5.50 -1.42
N GLU A 129 -2.81 6.50 -0.98
CA GLU A 129 -4.09 6.29 -0.29
C GLU A 129 -5.12 5.54 -1.14
N PRO A 130 -5.39 5.93 -2.41
CA PRO A 130 -6.21 5.13 -3.31
C PRO A 130 -5.64 3.72 -3.52
N GLY A 131 -4.32 3.58 -3.64
CA GLY A 131 -3.64 2.29 -3.76
C GLY A 131 -3.91 1.38 -2.55
N ILE A 132 -3.85 1.91 -1.34
CA ILE A 132 -4.22 1.18 -0.11
C ILE A 132 -5.70 0.77 -0.16
N GLY A 133 -6.58 1.63 -0.67
CA GLY A 133 -7.98 1.31 -0.88
C GLY A 133 -8.18 0.09 -1.80
N HIS A 134 -7.44 0.03 -2.91
CA HIS A 134 -7.43 -1.12 -3.83
C HIS A 134 -6.85 -2.37 -3.18
N LEU A 135 -5.72 -2.28 -2.45
CA LEU A 135 -5.16 -3.40 -1.70
C LEU A 135 -6.19 -4.02 -0.75
N LYS A 136 -6.93 -3.18 -0.03
CA LYS A 136 -7.96 -3.64 0.92
C LYS A 136 -9.11 -4.34 0.21
N ARG A 137 -9.72 -3.71 -0.78
CA ARG A 137 -10.97 -4.18 -1.41
C ARG A 137 -10.77 -5.23 -2.48
N GLU A 138 -9.82 -5.01 -3.39
CA GLU A 138 -9.64 -5.84 -4.59
C GLU A 138 -8.63 -6.96 -4.35
N HIS A 139 -7.61 -6.71 -3.51
CA HIS A 139 -6.55 -7.67 -3.21
C HIS A 139 -6.66 -8.29 -1.81
N ARG A 140 -7.83 -8.18 -1.18
CA ARG A 140 -8.22 -8.88 0.06
C ARG A 140 -7.33 -8.58 1.29
N MET A 141 -6.63 -7.46 1.32
CA MET A 141 -5.80 -7.11 2.47
C MET A 141 -6.65 -6.89 3.74
N GLU A 142 -7.93 -6.49 3.63
CA GLU A 142 -8.85 -6.35 4.76
C GLU A 142 -9.61 -7.64 5.11
N ARG A 143 -9.50 -8.70 4.30
CA ARG A 143 -10.21 -9.97 4.48
C ARG A 143 -9.24 -11.13 4.35
N ASN A 144 -8.32 -11.24 5.30
CA ASN A 144 -7.35 -12.32 5.33
C ASN A 144 -8.06 -13.67 5.54
N ARG A 145 -7.74 -14.65 4.70
CA ARG A 145 -8.18 -16.05 4.85
C ARG A 145 -7.07 -16.96 5.40
N LEU A 146 -5.84 -16.44 5.47
CA LEU A 146 -4.72 -17.14 6.06
C LEU A 146 -4.75 -16.93 7.56
N HIS A 147 -4.32 -17.93 8.32
CA HIS A 147 -4.40 -17.92 9.77
C HIS A 147 -3.07 -17.54 10.42
N GLY A 148 -3.19 -16.90 11.59
CA GLY A 148 -2.07 -16.59 12.46
C GLY A 148 -1.19 -15.44 11.97
N VAL A 149 -0.20 -15.09 12.78
CA VAL A 149 0.76 -14.01 12.52
C VAL A 149 1.49 -14.17 11.17
N VAL A 150 1.82 -15.41 10.83
CA VAL A 150 2.47 -15.74 9.55
C VAL A 150 1.51 -15.52 8.40
N GLY A 151 0.24 -15.91 8.57
CA GLY A 151 -0.82 -15.67 7.59
C GLY A 151 -1.02 -14.19 7.30
N ASP A 152 -1.00 -13.33 8.32
CA ASP A 152 -1.10 -11.88 8.15
C ASP A 152 0.07 -11.30 7.36
N ARG A 153 1.30 -11.78 7.62
CA ARG A 153 2.49 -11.38 6.86
C ARG A 153 2.39 -11.75 5.39
N PHE A 154 2.01 -12.99 5.10
CA PHE A 154 1.79 -13.44 3.72
C PHE A 154 0.67 -12.67 3.04
N ASN A 155 -0.45 -12.45 3.72
CA ASN A 155 -1.56 -11.69 3.15
C ASN A 155 -1.16 -10.28 2.75
N ALA A 156 -0.38 -9.57 3.58
CA ALA A 156 0.12 -8.24 3.27
C ALA A 156 0.99 -8.25 2.00
N ILE A 157 1.94 -9.19 1.91
CA ILE A 157 2.83 -9.32 0.74
C ILE A 157 2.04 -9.71 -0.51
N LEU A 158 1.18 -10.73 -0.43
CA LEU A 158 0.39 -11.21 -1.58
C LEU A 158 -0.57 -10.15 -2.10
N SER A 159 -1.14 -9.32 -1.22
CA SER A 159 -1.98 -8.20 -1.64
C SER A 159 -1.18 -7.17 -2.46
N ALA A 160 0.02 -6.82 -2.02
CA ALA A 160 0.91 -5.92 -2.74
C ALA A 160 1.38 -6.50 -4.08
N VAL A 161 1.75 -7.78 -4.10
CA VAL A 161 2.13 -8.52 -5.32
C VAL A 161 0.95 -8.56 -6.29
N GLY A 162 -0.25 -8.91 -5.83
CA GLY A 162 -1.47 -8.94 -6.65
C GLY A 162 -1.77 -7.59 -7.31
N MET A 163 -1.58 -6.49 -6.57
CA MET A 163 -1.73 -5.13 -7.13
C MET A 163 -0.68 -4.84 -8.21
N ASN A 164 0.57 -5.26 -8.00
CA ASN A 164 1.62 -5.08 -8.98
C ASN A 164 1.35 -5.91 -10.25
N PHE A 165 0.91 -7.17 -10.12
CA PHE A 165 0.52 -7.99 -11.26
C PHE A 165 -0.66 -7.38 -12.01
N HIS A 166 -1.66 -6.85 -11.32
CA HIS A 166 -2.78 -6.17 -11.97
C HIS A 166 -2.30 -4.98 -12.83
N LYS A 167 -1.36 -4.18 -12.32
CA LYS A 167 -0.74 -3.09 -13.11
C LYS A 167 0.02 -3.60 -14.31
N LEU A 168 0.81 -4.67 -14.14
CA LEU A 168 1.58 -5.28 -15.21
C LEU A 168 0.67 -5.80 -16.33
N LEU A 169 -0.41 -6.49 -15.96
CA LEU A 169 -1.39 -6.99 -16.93
C LEU A 169 -2.09 -5.86 -17.70
N ARG A 170 -2.44 -4.78 -17.02
CA ARG A 170 -2.99 -3.58 -17.67
C ARG A 170 -2.01 -2.99 -18.68
N TRP A 171 -0.77 -2.82 -18.26
CA TRP A 171 0.28 -2.31 -19.16
C TRP A 171 0.47 -3.21 -20.37
N ALA A 172 0.52 -4.52 -20.19
CA ALA A 172 0.63 -5.48 -21.28
C ALA A 172 -0.58 -5.43 -22.22
N ALA A 173 -1.79 -5.32 -21.70
CA ALA A 173 -3.00 -5.18 -22.48
C ALA A 173 -3.03 -3.86 -23.29
N ASP A 174 -2.59 -2.75 -22.70
CA ASP A 174 -2.49 -1.47 -23.39
C ASP A 174 -1.44 -1.52 -24.51
N PHE A 175 -0.31 -2.16 -24.27
CA PHE A 175 0.73 -2.36 -25.26
C PHE A 175 0.22 -3.20 -26.45
N LEU A 176 -0.42 -4.34 -26.18
CA LEU A 176 -1.01 -5.19 -27.23
C LEU A 176 -2.08 -4.43 -28.03
N ARG A 177 -2.91 -3.63 -27.36
CA ARG A 177 -3.91 -2.81 -28.04
C ARG A 177 -3.27 -1.78 -28.99
N GLN A 178 -2.17 -1.16 -28.58
CA GLN A 178 -1.43 -0.23 -29.44
C GLN A 178 -0.87 -0.92 -30.67
N ILE A 179 -0.30 -2.13 -30.53
CA ILE A 179 0.17 -2.93 -31.67
C ILE A 179 -0.98 -3.26 -32.62
N LEU A 180 -2.11 -3.73 -32.08
CA LEU A 180 -3.28 -4.04 -32.91
C LEU A 180 -3.81 -2.82 -33.66
N CYS A 181 -3.93 -1.68 -32.97
CA CYS A 181 -4.33 -0.42 -33.61
C CYS A 181 -3.36 -0.02 -34.74
N TRP A 182 -2.06 -0.17 -34.52
CA TRP A 182 -1.05 0.13 -35.54
C TRP A 182 -1.20 -0.79 -36.74
N LEU A 183 -1.29 -2.11 -36.55
CA LEU A 183 -1.49 -3.10 -37.62
C LEU A 183 -2.78 -2.85 -38.42
N LEU A 184 -3.88 -2.49 -37.75
CA LEU A 184 -5.16 -2.21 -38.40
C LEU A 184 -5.17 -0.85 -39.13
N SER A 185 -4.38 0.13 -38.68
CA SER A 185 -4.27 1.42 -39.34
C SER A 185 -3.49 1.33 -40.64
N ASP A 186 -2.47 0.48 -40.70
CA ASP A 186 -1.67 0.24 -41.90
C ASP A 186 -2.51 -0.37 -43.03
N GLN A 187 -3.48 -1.23 -42.69
CA GLN A 187 -4.40 -1.83 -43.67
C GLN A 187 -5.41 -0.81 -44.25
N ARG A 188 -5.69 0.31 -43.56
CA ARG A 188 -6.58 1.36 -44.09
C ARG A 188 -5.90 2.33 -45.03
N ALA A 189 -4.58 2.40 -45.05
CA ALA A 189 -3.81 3.24 -45.95
C ALA A 189 -3.77 2.71 -47.40
N THR A 190 -4.26 1.50 -47.67
CA THR A 190 -4.22 0.87 -49.00
C THR A 190 -5.52 1.05 -49.82
N THR A 191 -6.40 1.95 -49.42
CA THR A 191 -7.56 2.33 -50.28
C THR A 191 -7.11 3.34 -51.30
N ILE A 192 -6.59 2.86 -52.43
CA ILE A 192 -6.25 3.70 -53.60
C ILE A 192 -7.57 4.15 -54.23
N VAL A 193 -7.82 5.44 -54.23
CA VAL A 193 -8.86 6.05 -55.08
C VAL A 193 -8.34 6.11 -56.51
N VAL A 194 -8.81 5.22 -57.37
CA VAL A 194 -8.58 5.30 -58.82
C VAL A 194 -9.57 6.34 -59.36
N CYS A 195 -9.12 7.57 -59.65
CA CYS A 195 -9.89 8.50 -60.47
C CYS A 195 -9.69 8.11 -61.92
N ALA A 196 -10.76 7.69 -62.60
CA ALA A 196 -10.79 7.63 -64.08
C ALA A 196 -11.09 9.05 -64.59
N GLU A 197 -10.19 9.60 -65.37
CA GLU A 197 -10.45 10.79 -66.22
C GLU A 197 -11.21 10.34 -67.48
N ASN A 198 -12.31 11.03 -67.77
CA ASN A 198 -12.96 11.09 -69.09
C ASN A 198 -12.72 12.42 -69.71
#